data_a981f43e7a001d74c923d77cc0556f43
#
_entry.id   a981f43e7a001d74c923d77cc0556f43
#
_cell.length_a   1.000
_cell.length_b   1.000
_cell.length_c   1.000
_cell.angle_alpha   90.00
_cell.angle_beta   90.00
_cell.angle_gamma   90.00
#
_symmetry.space_group_name_H-M   'P 1'
#
loop_
_entity.id
_entity.type
_entity.pdbx_description
1 polymer ?
#
loop_
_entity_poly.entity_id
_entity_poly.type
_entity_poly.pdbx_seq_one_letter_code
_entity_poly.pdbx_strand_id
1 'polypeptide(L)'
;MLIKNLQIINDEFIPAFTGLLKLKMPAKQCLEVSSCIDDLIAQHQVIMRARKALVDKYCSKDAEGKVTHKDGLVLFDSEELKKKCTEEIREILLEDIDLALSSKIRVSAQEIMTPLQIKLLQDIIEIDETM
;
A
#
# COMPACT_ATOMS: atom_id res chain seq x y z
N MET A 1 7.45 -11.89 -5.36
CA MET A 1 6.23 -11.40 -6.01
C MET A 1 6.21 -9.87 -5.95
N LEU A 2 6.10 -9.22 -7.09
CA LEU A 2 6.15 -7.75 -7.16
C LEU A 2 4.77 -7.13 -6.96
N ILE A 3 4.71 -6.10 -6.13
CA ILE A 3 3.54 -5.23 -6.00
C ILE A 3 4.00 -3.77 -6.02
N LYS A 4 3.09 -2.87 -6.33
CA LYS A 4 3.39 -1.44 -6.35
C LYS A 4 3.11 -0.78 -5.01
N ASN A 5 3.91 0.24 -4.68
CA ASN A 5 3.67 1.06 -3.49
C ASN A 5 2.24 1.63 -3.47
N LEU A 6 1.69 1.94 -4.65
CA LEU A 6 0.31 2.41 -4.79
C LEU A 6 -0.71 1.44 -4.17
N GLN A 7 -0.48 0.12 -4.31
CA GLN A 7 -1.35 -0.89 -3.71
C GLN A 7 -1.26 -0.89 -2.19
N ILE A 8 -0.05 -0.68 -1.66
CA ILE A 8 0.20 -0.69 -0.20
C ILE A 8 -0.49 0.47 0.50
N ILE A 9 -0.52 1.65 -0.12
CA ILE A 9 -1.14 2.83 0.51
C ILE A 9 -2.66 2.85 0.47
N ASN A 10 -3.29 1.93 -0.25
CA ASN A 10 -4.73 1.75 -0.18
C ASN A 10 -5.09 1.31 1.24
N ASP A 11 -5.92 2.07 1.94
CA ASP A 11 -6.25 1.85 3.35
C ASP A 11 -6.83 0.46 3.64
N GLU A 12 -7.37 -0.20 2.63
CA GLU A 12 -8.02 -1.50 2.77
C GLU A 12 -7.10 -2.67 2.40
N PHE A 13 -5.93 -2.40 1.81
CA PHE A 13 -5.03 -3.45 1.31
C PHE A 13 -4.39 -4.26 2.46
N ILE A 14 -3.74 -3.59 3.41
CA ILE A 14 -3.10 -4.29 4.54
C ILE A 14 -4.12 -5.05 5.39
N PRO A 15 -5.30 -4.48 5.72
CA PRO A 15 -6.35 -5.26 6.39
C PRO A 15 -6.82 -6.47 5.59
N ALA A 16 -6.99 -6.33 4.26
CA ALA A 16 -7.37 -7.45 3.39
C ALA A 16 -6.29 -8.54 3.39
N PHE A 17 -5.03 -8.15 3.29
CA PHE A 17 -3.90 -9.09 3.34
C PHE A 17 -3.81 -9.80 4.69
N THR A 18 -3.96 -9.06 5.79
CA THR A 18 -3.97 -9.60 7.15
C THR A 18 -5.09 -10.63 7.33
N GLY A 19 -6.22 -10.41 6.67
CA GLY A 19 -7.36 -11.35 6.68
C GLY A 19 -7.01 -12.74 6.16
N LEU A 20 -5.95 -12.87 5.35
CA LEU A 20 -5.51 -14.19 4.86
C LEU A 20 -5.08 -15.14 5.99
N LEU A 21 -4.64 -14.59 7.13
CA LEU A 21 -4.27 -15.40 8.30
C LEU A 21 -5.44 -16.17 8.91
N LYS A 22 -6.68 -15.81 8.59
CA LYS A 22 -7.89 -16.52 9.04
C LYS A 22 -8.20 -17.74 8.19
N LEU A 23 -7.54 -17.88 7.05
CA LEU A 23 -7.76 -18.98 6.13
C LEU A 23 -6.91 -20.19 6.51
N LYS A 24 -7.35 -21.36 6.09
CA LYS A 24 -6.56 -22.59 6.25
C LYS A 24 -5.40 -22.58 5.27
N MET A 25 -4.18 -22.72 5.78
CA MET A 25 -2.99 -22.79 4.95
C MET A 25 -1.88 -23.57 5.67
N PRO A 26 -0.90 -24.10 4.91
CA PRO A 26 0.27 -24.74 5.52
C PRO A 26 1.03 -23.78 6.43
N ALA A 27 1.66 -24.30 7.47
CA ALA A 27 2.40 -23.52 8.45
C ALA A 27 3.47 -22.63 7.80
N LYS A 28 4.19 -23.14 6.81
CA LYS A 28 5.20 -22.39 6.08
C LYS A 28 4.61 -21.16 5.40
N GLN A 29 3.46 -21.32 4.75
CA GLN A 29 2.77 -20.22 4.08
C GLN A 29 2.25 -19.20 5.09
N CYS A 30 1.76 -19.65 6.24
CA CYS A 30 1.33 -18.78 7.33
C CYS A 30 2.48 -17.90 7.83
N LEU A 31 3.69 -18.44 7.95
CA LEU A 31 4.88 -17.69 8.32
C LEU A 31 5.25 -16.66 7.25
N GLU A 32 5.20 -17.05 5.98
CA GLU A 32 5.47 -16.12 4.87
C GLU A 32 4.48 -14.95 4.87
N VAL A 33 3.19 -15.23 5.04
CA VAL A 33 2.14 -14.20 5.11
C VAL A 33 2.37 -13.27 6.29
N SER A 34 2.67 -13.81 7.47
CA SER A 34 2.94 -13.01 8.67
C SER A 34 4.14 -12.09 8.48
N SER A 35 5.21 -12.60 7.89
CA SER A 35 6.40 -11.80 7.58
C SER A 35 6.10 -10.69 6.59
N CYS A 36 5.31 -10.99 5.55
CA CYS A 36 4.89 -9.99 4.57
C CYS A 36 4.05 -8.89 5.19
N ILE A 37 3.20 -9.21 6.16
CA ILE A 37 2.40 -8.18 6.86
C ILE A 37 3.32 -7.18 7.54
N ASP A 38 4.34 -7.64 8.24
CA ASP A 38 5.31 -6.75 8.90
C ASP A 38 6.04 -5.88 7.89
N ASP A 39 6.46 -6.46 6.77
CA ASP A 39 7.14 -5.72 5.69
C ASP A 39 6.20 -4.68 5.05
N LEU A 40 4.94 -5.02 4.85
CA LEU A 40 3.94 -4.10 4.29
C LEU A 40 3.67 -2.91 5.22
N ILE A 41 3.55 -3.16 6.52
CA ILE A 41 3.36 -2.09 7.51
C ILE A 41 4.57 -1.16 7.52
N ALA A 42 5.78 -1.71 7.52
CA ALA A 42 7.00 -0.91 7.49
C ALA A 42 7.11 -0.09 6.20
N GLN A 43 6.80 -0.70 5.06
CA GLN A 43 6.84 -0.02 3.76
C GLN A 43 5.78 1.09 3.67
N HIS A 44 4.60 0.87 4.20
CA HIS A 44 3.56 1.89 4.28
C HIS A 44 4.08 3.14 5.03
N GLN A 45 4.75 2.94 6.15
CA GLN A 45 5.34 4.04 6.93
C GLN A 45 6.41 4.79 6.14
N VAL A 46 7.26 4.06 5.41
CA VAL A 46 8.30 4.65 4.55
C VAL A 46 7.67 5.51 3.46
N ILE A 47 6.65 5.01 2.79
CA ILE A 47 5.95 5.74 1.73
C ILE A 47 5.32 7.02 2.27
N MET A 48 4.62 6.93 3.39
CA MET A 48 3.94 8.08 3.99
C MET A 48 4.94 9.14 4.46
N ARG A 49 6.08 8.72 4.99
CA ARG A 49 7.16 9.63 5.39
C ARG A 49 7.77 10.34 4.19
N ALA A 50 8.04 9.61 3.11
CA ALA A 50 8.58 10.18 1.87
C ALA A 50 7.59 11.17 1.24
N ARG A 51 6.31 10.81 1.22
CA ARG A 51 5.24 11.69 0.71
C ARG A 51 5.17 12.99 1.52
N LYS A 52 5.21 12.90 2.83
CA LYS A 52 5.22 14.07 3.71
C LYS A 52 6.44 14.95 3.45
N ALA A 53 7.62 14.37 3.29
CA ALA A 53 8.85 15.10 3.01
C ALA A 53 8.75 15.87 1.67
N LEU A 54 8.15 15.27 0.65
CA LEU A 54 7.94 15.92 -0.64
C LEU A 54 6.93 17.07 -0.53
N VAL A 55 5.85 16.89 0.18
CA VAL A 55 4.88 17.95 0.45
C VAL A 55 5.55 19.11 1.18
N ASP A 56 6.32 18.83 2.23
CA ASP A 56 7.05 19.86 2.99
C ASP A 56 8.07 20.61 2.14
N LYS A 57 8.65 19.93 1.15
CA LYS A 57 9.64 20.54 0.23
C LYS A 57 9.01 21.54 -0.74
N TYR A 58 7.81 21.24 -1.25
CA TYR A 58 7.18 21.99 -2.34
C TYR A 58 6.02 22.87 -1.91
N CYS A 59 5.43 22.65 -0.74
CA CYS A 59 4.24 23.38 -0.30
C CYS A 59 4.55 24.80 0.15
N SER A 60 3.50 25.63 0.20
CA SER A 60 3.55 26.96 0.81
C SER A 60 3.67 26.84 2.33
N LYS A 61 4.43 27.73 2.93
CA LYS A 61 4.60 27.80 4.38
C LYS A 61 4.26 29.19 4.88
N ASP A 62 3.74 29.26 6.11
CA ASP A 62 3.48 30.52 6.78
C ASP A 62 4.78 31.14 7.33
N ALA A 63 4.68 32.30 7.99
CA ALA A 63 5.82 32.99 8.55
C ALA A 63 6.55 32.17 9.64
N GLU A 64 5.88 31.17 10.24
CA GLU A 64 6.43 30.30 11.26
C GLU A 64 7.00 29.00 10.67
N GLY A 65 6.97 28.85 9.34
CA GLY A 65 7.47 27.66 8.65
C GLY A 65 6.52 26.47 8.64
N LYS A 66 5.24 26.69 8.98
CA LYS A 66 4.23 25.64 8.97
C LYS A 66 3.54 25.55 7.61
N VAL A 67 3.17 24.34 7.23
CA VAL A 67 2.41 24.06 6.01
C VAL A 67 1.06 24.78 6.06
N THR A 68 0.71 25.49 4.99
CA THR A 68 -0.57 26.19 4.89
C THR A 68 -1.63 25.31 4.22
N HIS A 69 -2.87 25.43 4.70
CA HIS A 69 -4.01 24.68 4.20
C HIS A 69 -5.17 25.60 3.87
N LYS A 70 -5.98 25.20 2.89
CA LYS A 70 -7.26 25.83 2.58
C LYS A 70 -8.27 24.72 2.26
N ASP A 71 -9.41 24.72 2.94
CA ASP A 71 -10.46 23.71 2.76
C ASP A 71 -9.93 22.26 2.90
N GLY A 72 -9.00 22.05 3.84
CA GLY A 72 -8.37 20.74 4.07
C GLY A 72 -7.29 20.35 3.08
N LEU A 73 -7.01 21.19 2.10
CA LEU A 73 -5.99 20.93 1.07
C LEU A 73 -4.73 21.74 1.32
N VAL A 74 -3.56 21.12 1.10
CA VAL A 74 -2.28 21.79 1.17
C VAL A 74 -2.15 22.81 0.05
N LEU A 75 -1.68 24.02 0.37
CA LEU A 75 -1.46 25.08 -0.60
C LEU A 75 -0.03 25.04 -1.15
N PHE A 76 0.11 25.43 -2.42
CA PHE A 76 1.42 25.59 -3.09
C PHE A 76 1.53 27.02 -3.63
N ASP A 77 2.75 27.55 -3.66
CA ASP A 77 2.99 28.93 -4.14
C ASP A 77 2.73 29.06 -5.65
N SER A 78 2.82 27.98 -6.40
CA SER A 78 2.55 27.96 -7.83
C SER A 78 2.02 26.60 -8.28
N GLU A 79 1.32 26.59 -9.43
CA GLU A 79 0.88 25.34 -10.05
C GLU A 79 2.07 24.48 -10.49
N GLU A 80 3.19 25.09 -10.86
CA GLU A 80 4.40 24.37 -11.25
C GLU A 80 4.98 23.57 -10.09
N LEU A 81 5.05 24.15 -8.88
CA LEU A 81 5.51 23.46 -7.68
C LEU A 81 4.57 22.32 -7.28
N LYS A 82 3.27 22.57 -7.37
CA LYS A 82 2.25 21.53 -7.12
C LYS A 82 2.42 20.35 -8.08
N LYS A 83 2.64 20.65 -9.36
CA LYS A 83 2.85 19.62 -10.39
C LYS A 83 4.11 18.81 -10.13
N LYS A 84 5.22 19.45 -9.77
CA LYS A 84 6.48 18.77 -9.43
C LYS A 84 6.29 17.84 -8.24
N CYS A 85 5.63 18.31 -7.19
CA CYS A 85 5.33 17.50 -6.01
C CYS A 85 4.50 16.27 -6.40
N THR A 86 3.44 16.46 -7.17
CA THR A 86 2.56 15.38 -7.62
C THR A 86 3.32 14.35 -8.45
N GLU A 87 4.18 14.79 -9.37
CA GLU A 87 4.98 13.90 -10.21
C GLU A 87 5.97 13.07 -9.40
N GLU A 88 6.67 13.68 -8.44
CA GLU A 88 7.62 12.97 -7.59
C GLU A 88 6.92 11.94 -6.68
N ILE A 89 5.76 12.30 -6.12
CA ILE A 89 4.94 11.37 -5.34
C ILE A 89 4.49 10.20 -6.24
N ARG A 90 4.06 10.50 -7.46
CA ARG A 90 3.64 9.47 -8.41
C ARG A 90 4.77 8.49 -8.72
N GLU A 91 5.99 8.97 -8.90
CA GLU A 91 7.15 8.11 -9.13
C GLU A 91 7.36 7.13 -7.98
N ILE A 92 7.24 7.58 -6.73
CA ILE A 92 7.33 6.72 -5.56
C ILE A 92 6.21 5.67 -5.57
N LEU A 93 4.98 6.08 -5.88
CA LEU A 93 3.82 5.18 -5.86
C LEU A 93 3.87 4.12 -6.95
N LEU A 94 4.57 4.38 -8.05
CA LEU A 94 4.70 3.43 -9.16
C LEU A 94 5.89 2.48 -8.99
N GLU A 95 6.73 2.67 -7.99
CA GLU A 95 7.82 1.75 -7.69
C GLU A 95 7.28 0.40 -7.23
N ASP A 96 7.93 -0.66 -7.70
CA ASP A 96 7.63 -2.03 -7.29
C ASP A 96 8.43 -2.40 -6.05
N ILE A 97 7.82 -3.19 -5.19
CA ILE A 97 8.52 -3.87 -4.09
C ILE A 97 8.34 -5.38 -4.26
N ASP A 98 9.29 -6.13 -3.78
CA ASP A 98 9.25 -7.60 -3.82
C ASP A 98 8.77 -8.15 -2.48
N LEU A 99 7.57 -8.75 -2.49
CA LEU A 99 7.07 -9.47 -1.32
C LEU A 99 7.76 -10.82 -1.20
N ALA A 100 8.11 -11.19 0.03
CA ALA A 100 8.77 -12.48 0.32
C ALA A 100 7.78 -13.64 0.31
N LEU A 101 7.01 -13.77 -0.79
CA LEU A 101 6.13 -14.88 -1.05
C LEU A 101 6.74 -15.77 -2.13
N SER A 102 6.90 -17.05 -1.83
CA SER A 102 7.48 -18.02 -2.78
C SER A 102 6.53 -18.36 -3.94
N SER A 103 5.22 -18.21 -3.70
CA SER A 103 4.18 -18.48 -4.71
C SER A 103 2.89 -17.75 -4.31
N LYS A 104 1.93 -17.72 -5.24
CA LYS A 104 0.58 -17.24 -4.92
C LYS A 104 -0.04 -18.09 -3.82
N ILE A 105 -0.82 -17.45 -2.95
CA ILE A 105 -1.52 -18.10 -1.86
C ILE A 105 -2.76 -18.78 -2.43
N ARG A 106 -2.84 -20.10 -2.29
CA ARG A 106 -4.00 -20.89 -2.72
C ARG A 106 -5.12 -20.78 -1.71
N VAL A 107 -6.28 -20.36 -2.18
CA VAL A 107 -7.47 -20.18 -1.37
C VAL A 107 -8.57 -21.12 -1.88
N SER A 108 -9.16 -21.92 -1.00
CA SER A 108 -10.29 -22.75 -1.37
C SER A 108 -11.49 -21.88 -1.75
N ALA A 109 -12.22 -22.30 -2.80
CA ALA A 109 -13.45 -21.62 -3.20
C ALA A 109 -14.52 -21.62 -2.10
N GLN A 110 -14.37 -22.49 -1.09
CA GLN A 110 -15.28 -22.57 0.05
C GLN A 110 -14.89 -21.61 1.20
N GLU A 111 -13.72 -21.01 1.14
CA GLU A 111 -13.31 -20.02 2.14
C GLU A 111 -14.10 -18.74 1.97
N ILE A 112 -14.43 -18.11 3.10
CA ILE A 112 -15.22 -16.89 3.10
C ILE A 112 -14.28 -15.69 2.89
N MET A 113 -14.42 -15.05 1.73
CA MET A 113 -13.72 -13.78 1.41
C MET A 113 -14.75 -12.80 0.86
N THR A 114 -14.57 -11.52 1.21
CA THR A 114 -15.40 -10.47 0.64
C THR A 114 -14.98 -10.20 -0.80
N PRO A 115 -15.89 -9.71 -1.66
CA PRO A 115 -15.52 -9.31 -3.02
C PRO A 115 -14.39 -8.28 -3.05
N LEU A 116 -14.32 -7.39 -2.07
CA LEU A 116 -13.26 -6.39 -1.96
C LEU A 116 -11.91 -7.04 -1.70
N GLN A 117 -11.84 -8.02 -0.78
CA GLN A 117 -10.61 -8.77 -0.52
C GLN A 117 -10.12 -9.48 -1.78
N ILE A 118 -11.01 -10.14 -2.50
CA ILE A 118 -10.68 -10.82 -3.75
C ILE A 118 -10.10 -9.85 -4.77
N LYS A 119 -10.73 -8.69 -4.93
CA LYS A 119 -10.26 -7.66 -5.85
C LYS A 119 -8.88 -7.10 -5.48
N LEU A 120 -8.68 -6.77 -4.21
CA LEU A 120 -7.42 -6.18 -3.72
C LEU A 120 -6.26 -7.17 -3.78
N LEU A 121 -6.55 -8.47 -3.61
CA LEU A 121 -5.53 -9.51 -3.52
C LEU A 121 -5.44 -10.38 -4.79
N GLN A 122 -6.11 -10.00 -5.87
CA GLN A 122 -6.22 -10.83 -7.08
C GLN A 122 -4.86 -11.29 -7.65
N ASP A 123 -3.81 -10.48 -7.51
CA ASP A 123 -2.47 -10.81 -7.99
C ASP A 123 -1.68 -11.68 -7.02
N ILE A 124 -2.16 -11.83 -5.79
CA ILE A 124 -1.49 -12.51 -4.69
C ILE A 124 -2.09 -13.88 -4.41
N ILE A 125 -3.40 -14.00 -4.61
CA ILE A 125 -4.14 -15.23 -4.33
C ILE A 125 -4.48 -15.98 -5.61
N GLU A 126 -4.63 -17.30 -5.46
CA GLU A 126 -5.17 -18.19 -6.49
C GLU A 126 -6.33 -18.96 -5.89
N ILE A 127 -7.52 -18.80 -6.47
CA ILE A 127 -8.71 -19.51 -5.98
C ILE A 127 -8.72 -20.89 -6.60
N ASP A 128 -8.74 -21.92 -5.74
CA ASP A 128 -8.79 -23.31 -6.15
C ASP A 128 -10.22 -23.85 -6.02
N GLU A 129 -10.89 -24.00 -7.14
CA GLU A 129 -12.28 -24.45 -7.19
C GLU A 129 -12.42 -25.95 -6.92
N THR A 130 -11.31 -26.69 -6.93
CA THR A 130 -11.33 -28.15 -6.70
C THR A 130 -11.14 -28.54 -5.22
N MET A 131 -10.82 -27.60 -4.38
CA MET A 131 -10.62 -27.82 -2.94
C MET A 131 -11.92 -27.77 -2.18
#